data_93df15843f9508ef6ce52d4a03e0f1bb
#
_entry.id   93df15843f9508ef6ce52d4a03e0f1bb
#
_cell.length_a   1.000
_cell.length_b   1.000
_cell.length_c   1.000
_cell.angle_alpha   90.00
_cell.angle_beta   90.00
_cell.angle_gamma   90.00
#
_symmetry.space_group_name_H-M   'P 1'
#
loop_
_entity.id
_entity.type
_entity.pdbx_description
1 polymer ?
#
loop_
_entity_poly.entity_id
_entity_poly.type
_entity_poly.pdbx_seq_one_letter_code
_entity_poly.pdbx_strand_id
1 'polypeptide(L)'
;MIGDGNNLPLASASIDVVTYAQAWHWTDQRTSVPEALRVLRTGGALALWWNDSDSTVPWIADQDARLRRLFGADDSPHDPTARFRGLPPELGFVHRHVPWTRTVPLDMHLANLASYSDFLVLGKEATNTFIARERDLLAEAFPNRMVEEHYVVSLAVATR
;
A
#
# COMPACT_ATOMS: atom_id res chain seq x y z
N MET A 1 -0.96 -21.78 -9.10
CA MET A 1 0.30 -21.61 -9.86
C MET A 1 1.14 -20.59 -9.12
N ILE A 2 2.40 -20.87 -8.88
CA ILE A 2 3.36 -19.90 -8.29
C ILE A 2 4.18 -19.35 -9.46
N GLY A 3 4.35 -18.04 -9.53
CA GLY A 3 5.12 -17.36 -10.57
C GLY A 3 5.86 -16.14 -10.03
N ASP A 4 6.83 -15.66 -10.79
CA ASP A 4 7.54 -14.41 -10.54
C ASP A 4 6.83 -13.29 -11.30
N GLY A 5 6.62 -12.12 -10.66
CA GLY A 5 6.03 -10.94 -11.30
C GLY A 5 6.85 -10.38 -12.48
N ASN A 6 8.12 -10.79 -12.58
CA ASN A 6 9.01 -10.46 -13.69
C ASN A 6 9.00 -11.52 -14.82
N ASN A 7 8.39 -12.69 -14.59
CA ASN A 7 8.32 -13.79 -15.56
C ASN A 7 7.05 -14.62 -15.29
N LEU A 8 5.95 -14.22 -15.90
CA LEU A 8 4.64 -14.82 -15.65
C LEU A 8 4.49 -16.13 -16.43
N PRO A 9 4.13 -17.25 -15.78
CA PRO A 9 3.93 -18.54 -16.46
C PRO A 9 2.60 -18.59 -17.23
N LEU A 10 2.36 -17.59 -18.07
CA LEU A 10 1.13 -17.37 -18.83
C LEU A 10 1.45 -17.20 -20.32
N ALA A 11 0.53 -17.63 -21.18
CA ALA A 11 0.65 -17.43 -22.63
C ALA A 11 0.53 -15.93 -22.98
N SER A 12 1.14 -15.52 -24.11
CA SER A 12 0.98 -14.17 -24.63
C SER A 12 -0.48 -13.91 -25.01
N ALA A 13 -0.95 -12.67 -24.77
CA ALA A 13 -2.29 -12.21 -25.12
C ALA A 13 -3.42 -13.11 -24.57
N SER A 14 -3.29 -13.59 -23.33
CA SER A 14 -4.23 -14.54 -22.70
C SER A 14 -5.01 -13.95 -21.53
N ILE A 15 -4.63 -12.77 -21.03
CA ILE A 15 -5.16 -12.17 -19.80
C ILE A 15 -5.83 -10.83 -20.10
N ASP A 16 -6.95 -10.58 -19.47
CA ASP A 16 -7.69 -9.31 -19.62
C ASP A 16 -7.17 -8.23 -18.66
N VAL A 17 -6.72 -8.61 -17.44
CA VAL A 17 -6.23 -7.68 -16.44
C VAL A 17 -5.04 -8.28 -15.70
N VAL A 18 -3.97 -7.50 -15.57
CA VAL A 18 -2.84 -7.78 -14.65
C VAL A 18 -2.87 -6.73 -13.55
N THR A 19 -2.85 -7.17 -12.28
CA THR A 19 -2.84 -6.25 -11.16
C THR A 19 -1.63 -6.47 -10.25
N TYR A 20 -1.01 -5.37 -9.81
CA TYR A 20 -0.02 -5.36 -8.74
C TYR A 20 -0.58 -4.57 -7.55
N ALA A 21 -1.12 -5.32 -6.59
CA ALA A 21 -1.67 -4.78 -5.36
C ALA A 21 -0.58 -4.71 -4.30
N GLN A 22 -0.12 -3.52 -3.93
CA GLN A 22 0.96 -3.31 -2.95
C GLN A 22 2.25 -4.11 -3.25
N ALA A 23 2.48 -4.48 -4.52
CA ALA A 23 3.52 -5.44 -4.88
C ALA A 23 4.50 -4.93 -5.95
N TRP A 24 4.16 -3.85 -6.63
CA TRP A 24 4.95 -3.33 -7.74
C TRP A 24 6.40 -3.01 -7.38
N HIS A 25 6.62 -2.45 -6.20
CA HIS A 25 7.96 -2.08 -5.70
C HIS A 25 8.88 -3.28 -5.41
N TRP A 26 8.35 -4.50 -5.45
CA TRP A 26 9.12 -5.74 -5.36
C TRP A 26 9.57 -6.28 -6.72
N THR A 27 9.14 -5.65 -7.82
CA THR A 27 9.46 -6.10 -9.17
C THR A 27 10.55 -5.24 -9.81
N ASP A 28 11.26 -5.81 -10.79
CA ASP A 28 12.08 -5.01 -11.70
C ASP A 28 11.20 -4.50 -12.84
N GLN A 29 10.93 -3.20 -12.85
CA GLN A 29 10.06 -2.55 -13.85
C GLN A 29 10.54 -2.76 -15.29
N ARG A 30 11.85 -2.95 -15.51
CA ARG A 30 12.41 -3.21 -16.85
C ARG A 30 11.97 -4.55 -17.42
N THR A 31 11.66 -5.50 -16.56
CA THR A 31 11.19 -6.85 -16.92
C THR A 31 9.70 -7.00 -16.70
N SER A 32 9.14 -6.50 -15.61
CA SER A 32 7.74 -6.69 -15.27
C SER A 32 6.78 -5.93 -16.19
N VAL A 33 7.16 -4.74 -16.70
CA VAL A 33 6.31 -4.00 -17.67
C VAL A 33 6.18 -4.75 -19.01
N PRO A 34 7.27 -5.09 -19.70
CA PRO A 34 7.16 -5.88 -20.93
C PRO A 34 6.43 -7.21 -20.73
N GLU A 35 6.64 -7.85 -19.59
CA GLU A 35 6.02 -9.14 -19.29
C GLU A 35 4.51 -9.01 -19.04
N ALA A 36 4.08 -8.01 -18.27
CA ALA A 36 2.66 -7.70 -18.10
C ALA A 36 1.99 -7.41 -19.47
N LEU A 37 2.64 -6.59 -20.30
CA LEU A 37 2.13 -6.29 -21.62
C LEU A 37 2.11 -7.53 -22.53
N ARG A 38 3.08 -8.44 -22.42
CA ARG A 38 3.10 -9.68 -23.20
C ARG A 38 1.87 -10.54 -22.95
N VAL A 39 1.50 -10.72 -21.68
CA VAL A 39 0.37 -11.59 -21.30
C VAL A 39 -0.99 -10.95 -21.49
N LEU A 40 -1.10 -9.62 -21.42
CA LEU A 40 -2.34 -8.90 -21.66
C LEU A 40 -2.80 -9.05 -23.11
N ARG A 41 -4.11 -9.17 -23.32
CA ARG A 41 -4.75 -9.03 -24.65
C ARG A 41 -4.74 -7.58 -25.09
N THR A 42 -4.93 -7.35 -26.38
CA THR A 42 -5.25 -6.01 -26.88
C THR A 42 -6.52 -5.50 -26.21
N GLY A 43 -6.46 -4.28 -25.65
CA GLY A 43 -7.53 -3.72 -24.84
C GLY A 43 -7.55 -4.20 -23.38
N GLY A 44 -6.64 -5.08 -22.98
CA GLY A 44 -6.45 -5.49 -21.60
C GLY A 44 -5.77 -4.39 -20.75
N ALA A 45 -5.87 -4.48 -19.45
CA ALA A 45 -5.41 -3.44 -18.54
C ALA A 45 -4.31 -3.90 -17.57
N LEU A 46 -3.29 -3.06 -17.39
CA LEU A 46 -2.32 -3.12 -16.30
C LEU A 46 -2.75 -2.15 -15.21
N ALA A 47 -3.01 -2.66 -14.00
CA ALA A 47 -3.43 -1.85 -12.87
C ALA A 47 -2.45 -1.99 -11.70
N LEU A 48 -1.92 -0.86 -11.24
CA LEU A 48 -1.02 -0.76 -10.08
C LEU A 48 -1.77 0.00 -9.00
N TRP A 49 -1.79 -0.53 -7.76
CA TRP A 49 -2.48 0.18 -6.70
C TRP A 49 -1.89 -0.07 -5.32
N TRP A 50 -2.02 0.95 -4.49
CA TRP A 50 -1.66 0.94 -3.08
C TRP A 50 -2.84 1.43 -2.26
N ASN A 51 -2.97 0.89 -1.08
CA ASN A 51 -3.94 1.31 -0.08
C ASN A 51 -3.17 1.98 1.05
N ASP A 52 -3.26 3.29 1.11
CA ASP A 52 -2.55 4.12 2.08
C ASP A 52 -3.51 4.67 3.11
N SER A 53 -3.03 4.87 4.34
CA SER A 53 -3.76 5.62 5.37
C SER A 53 -3.97 7.06 4.91
N ASP A 54 -5.15 7.61 5.18
CA ASP A 54 -5.46 9.01 4.82
C ASP A 54 -4.89 9.96 5.87
N SER A 55 -3.68 10.44 5.65
CA SER A 55 -3.00 11.39 6.53
C SER A 55 -3.61 12.80 6.55
N THR A 56 -4.70 13.07 5.81
CA THR A 56 -5.49 14.30 6.01
C THR A 56 -6.34 14.24 7.28
N VAL A 57 -6.54 13.05 7.83
CA VAL A 57 -7.22 12.83 9.11
C VAL A 57 -6.22 13.00 10.26
N PRO A 58 -6.46 13.92 11.22
CA PRO A 58 -5.45 14.32 12.20
C PRO A 58 -4.85 13.16 13.01
N TRP A 59 -5.68 12.27 13.57
CA TRP A 59 -5.17 11.16 14.39
C TRP A 59 -4.32 10.17 13.58
N ILE A 60 -4.63 9.98 12.28
CA ILE A 60 -3.85 9.14 11.35
C ILE A 60 -2.51 9.83 11.05
N ALA A 61 -2.51 11.12 10.76
CA ALA A 61 -1.29 11.88 10.56
C ALA A 61 -0.34 11.80 11.77
N ASP A 62 -0.91 11.89 12.97
CA ASP A 62 -0.15 11.76 14.21
C ASP A 62 0.43 10.34 14.39
N GLN A 63 -0.35 9.31 14.09
CA GLN A 63 0.12 7.92 14.13
C GLN A 63 1.23 7.68 13.10
N ASP A 64 1.04 8.14 11.86
CA ASP A 64 2.05 8.05 10.81
C ASP A 64 3.35 8.77 11.19
N ALA A 65 3.26 9.94 11.84
CA ALA A 65 4.41 10.66 12.34
C ALA A 65 5.15 9.88 13.46
N ARG A 66 4.42 9.17 14.32
CA ARG A 66 5.03 8.30 15.34
C ARG A 66 5.70 7.08 14.73
N LEU A 67 5.09 6.48 13.70
CA LEU A 67 5.66 5.36 12.94
C LEU A 67 6.95 5.77 12.21
N ARG A 68 6.94 6.90 11.50
CA ARG A 68 8.14 7.42 10.83
C ARG A 68 9.29 7.62 11.82
N ARG A 69 9.03 8.23 12.96
CA ARG A 69 10.07 8.40 14.02
C ARG A 69 10.58 7.07 14.56
N LEU A 70 9.70 6.08 14.72
CA LEU A 70 10.09 4.75 15.20
C LEU A 70 11.02 4.05 14.21
N PHE A 71 10.74 4.14 12.92
CA PHE A 71 11.50 3.47 11.87
C PHE A 71 12.66 4.30 11.31
N GLY A 72 12.90 5.50 11.87
CA GLY A 72 13.99 6.37 11.44
C GLY A 72 13.81 6.92 10.01
N ALA A 73 12.56 6.98 9.54
CA ALA A 73 12.26 7.58 8.25
C ALA A 73 12.34 9.11 8.33
N ASP A 74 12.68 9.74 7.21
CA ASP A 74 12.71 11.20 7.06
C ASP A 74 11.32 11.81 7.37
N ASP A 75 11.33 12.99 8.00
CA ASP A 75 10.11 13.79 8.29
C ASP A 75 9.45 14.38 7.03
N SER A 76 9.96 14.06 5.84
CA SER A 76 9.36 14.50 4.58
C SER A 76 7.90 14.04 4.48
N PRO A 77 6.99 14.91 4.01
CA PRO A 77 5.60 14.51 3.79
C PRO A 77 5.51 13.28 2.89
N HIS A 78 4.65 12.35 3.23
CA HIS A 78 4.39 11.19 2.40
C HIS A 78 3.85 11.66 1.03
N ASP A 79 4.59 11.37 -0.04
CA ASP A 79 4.13 11.59 -1.41
C ASP A 79 3.56 10.29 -1.98
N PRO A 80 2.23 10.12 -2.00
CA PRO A 80 1.60 8.92 -2.51
C PRO A 80 1.86 8.69 -4.01
N THR A 81 2.27 9.75 -4.73
CA THR A 81 2.58 9.67 -6.17
C THR A 81 4.01 9.18 -6.43
N ALA A 82 4.89 9.22 -5.42
CA ALA A 82 6.28 8.77 -5.56
C ALA A 82 6.41 7.32 -6.06
N ARG A 83 5.43 6.48 -5.74
CA ARG A 83 5.36 5.08 -6.15
C ARG A 83 5.14 4.88 -7.65
N PHE A 84 4.62 5.89 -8.32
CA PHE A 84 4.38 5.90 -9.75
C PHE A 84 5.52 6.56 -10.54
N ARG A 85 6.56 7.05 -9.86
CA ARG A 85 7.72 7.62 -10.52
C ARG A 85 8.46 6.53 -11.29
N GLY A 86 8.84 6.84 -12.52
CA GLY A 86 9.54 5.89 -13.40
C GLY A 86 8.64 4.95 -14.17
N LEU A 87 7.31 5.05 -14.05
CA LEU A 87 6.42 4.34 -14.96
C LEU A 87 6.62 4.86 -16.40
N PRO A 88 6.61 3.97 -17.40
CA PRO A 88 6.79 4.35 -18.80
C PRO A 88 5.70 5.33 -19.24
N PRO A 89 6.05 6.57 -19.62
CA PRO A 89 5.06 7.58 -19.98
C PRO A 89 4.27 7.22 -21.25
N GLU A 90 4.86 6.40 -22.13
CA GLU A 90 4.24 5.91 -23.35
C GLU A 90 3.03 5.00 -23.11
N LEU A 91 2.89 4.43 -21.91
CA LEU A 91 1.72 3.62 -21.56
C LEU A 91 0.50 4.47 -21.18
N GLY A 92 0.66 5.77 -20.99
CA GLY A 92 -0.46 6.68 -20.74
C GLY A 92 -1.27 6.33 -19.48
N PHE A 93 -0.61 6.02 -18.36
CA PHE A 93 -1.30 5.69 -17.12
C PHE A 93 -2.30 6.77 -16.69
N VAL A 94 -3.52 6.36 -16.43
CA VAL A 94 -4.55 7.18 -15.81
C VAL A 94 -4.50 6.95 -14.30
N HIS A 95 -4.33 8.04 -13.54
CA HIS A 95 -4.25 8.00 -12.08
C HIS A 95 -5.59 8.34 -11.44
N ARG A 96 -5.94 7.63 -10.36
CA ARG A 96 -7.13 7.89 -9.55
C ARG A 96 -6.80 7.71 -8.07
N HIS A 97 -7.48 8.50 -7.23
CA HIS A 97 -7.49 8.36 -5.79
C HIS A 97 -8.92 8.02 -5.35
N VAL A 98 -9.07 6.91 -4.66
CA VAL A 98 -10.39 6.43 -4.22
C VAL A 98 -10.38 6.36 -2.69
N PRO A 99 -11.00 7.32 -2.00
CA PRO A 99 -11.12 7.28 -0.54
C PRO A 99 -12.14 6.22 -0.13
N TRP A 100 -11.88 5.56 1.00
CA TRP A 100 -12.81 4.65 1.64
C TRP A 100 -12.54 4.56 3.14
N THR A 101 -13.54 4.12 3.89
CA THR A 101 -13.45 4.00 5.34
C THR A 101 -13.99 2.66 5.81
N ARG A 102 -13.51 2.23 7.00
CA ARG A 102 -14.12 1.14 7.75
C ARG A 102 -14.01 1.41 9.23
N THR A 103 -14.94 0.86 10.00
CA THR A 103 -14.88 0.89 11.47
C THR A 103 -14.50 -0.48 12.00
N VAL A 104 -13.46 -0.53 12.81
CA VAL A 104 -12.93 -1.78 13.39
C VAL A 104 -12.72 -1.63 14.90
N PRO A 105 -12.75 -2.73 15.68
CA PRO A 105 -12.32 -2.71 17.06
C PRO A 105 -10.86 -2.23 17.19
N LEU A 106 -10.55 -1.46 18.24
CA LEU A 106 -9.20 -0.95 18.51
C LEU A 106 -8.15 -2.07 18.50
N ASP A 107 -8.47 -3.23 19.05
CA ASP A 107 -7.54 -4.36 19.07
C ASP A 107 -7.25 -4.91 17.67
N MET A 108 -8.23 -4.87 16.78
CA MET A 108 -8.04 -5.26 15.37
C MET A 108 -7.18 -4.23 14.64
N HIS A 109 -7.40 -2.93 14.85
CA HIS A 109 -6.55 -1.88 14.30
C HIS A 109 -5.09 -2.07 14.71
N LEU A 110 -4.84 -2.28 16.01
CA LEU A 110 -3.49 -2.48 16.53
C LEU A 110 -2.83 -3.77 16.03
N ALA A 111 -3.61 -4.85 15.86
CA ALA A 111 -3.12 -6.09 15.27
C ALA A 111 -2.74 -5.91 13.79
N ASN A 112 -3.54 -5.18 13.02
CA ASN A 112 -3.22 -4.82 11.64
C ASN A 112 -1.95 -3.98 11.58
N LEU A 113 -1.82 -2.98 12.44
CA LEU A 113 -0.64 -2.12 12.53
C LEU A 113 0.62 -2.95 12.82
N ALA A 114 0.57 -3.83 13.82
CA ALA A 114 1.69 -4.71 14.20
C ALA A 114 2.09 -5.73 13.12
N SER A 115 1.25 -5.91 12.09
CA SER A 115 1.53 -6.82 10.97
C SER A 115 2.38 -6.19 9.86
N TYR A 116 2.71 -4.92 9.93
CA TYR A 116 3.57 -4.27 8.94
C TYR A 116 4.98 -4.86 8.95
N SER A 117 5.56 -5.02 7.77
CA SER A 117 6.87 -5.67 7.59
C SER A 117 8.00 -5.00 8.40
N ASP A 118 7.92 -3.69 8.60
CA ASP A 118 8.91 -2.93 9.36
C ASP A 118 9.00 -3.38 10.82
N PHE A 119 7.89 -3.83 11.41
CA PHE A 119 7.88 -4.38 12.77
C PHE A 119 8.59 -5.74 12.87
N LEU A 120 8.68 -6.51 11.77
CA LEU A 120 9.46 -7.76 11.75
C LEU A 120 10.96 -7.46 11.93
N VAL A 121 11.43 -6.35 11.38
CA VAL A 121 12.83 -5.90 11.51
C VAL A 121 13.08 -5.28 12.88
N LEU A 122 12.10 -4.55 13.41
CA LEU A 122 12.20 -3.88 14.72
C LEU A 122 12.34 -4.88 15.88
N GLY A 123 11.71 -6.04 15.75
CA GLY A 123 11.69 -7.08 16.77
C GLY A 123 10.55 -6.96 17.78
N LYS A 124 10.24 -8.08 18.43
CA LYS A 124 9.03 -8.27 19.23
C LYS A 124 8.89 -7.30 20.42
N GLU A 125 9.97 -7.05 21.15
CA GLU A 125 9.93 -6.22 22.36
C GLU A 125 9.61 -4.75 22.02
N ALA A 126 10.32 -4.18 21.04
CA ALA A 126 10.10 -2.81 20.59
C ALA A 126 8.70 -2.65 19.96
N THR A 127 8.26 -3.65 19.16
CA THR A 127 6.88 -3.71 18.62
C THR A 127 5.85 -3.65 19.74
N ASN A 128 5.96 -4.52 20.74
CA ASN A 128 5.00 -4.57 21.85
C ASN A 128 4.96 -3.24 22.62
N THR A 129 6.13 -2.63 22.85
CA THR A 129 6.22 -1.33 23.52
C THR A 129 5.51 -0.24 22.73
N PHE A 130 5.74 -0.18 21.43
CA PHE A 130 5.07 0.80 20.56
C PHE A 130 3.55 0.57 20.53
N ILE A 131 3.10 -0.65 20.31
CA ILE A 131 1.67 -1.00 20.23
C ILE A 131 0.95 -0.71 21.56
N ALA A 132 1.61 -0.93 22.70
CA ALA A 132 1.03 -0.56 24.01
C ALA A 132 0.81 0.96 24.13
N ARG A 133 1.78 1.77 23.71
CA ARG A 133 1.63 3.24 23.71
C ARG A 133 0.54 3.71 22.74
N GLU A 134 0.47 3.14 21.54
CA GLU A 134 -0.60 3.44 20.57
C GLU A 134 -1.97 3.07 21.12
N ARG A 135 -2.07 1.96 21.86
CA ARG A 135 -3.31 1.55 22.54
C ARG A 135 -3.81 2.62 23.50
N ASP A 136 -2.94 3.17 24.32
CA ASP A 136 -3.31 4.18 25.31
C ASP A 136 -3.77 5.47 24.60
N LEU A 137 -3.02 5.95 23.61
CA LEU A 137 -3.36 7.14 22.83
C LEU A 137 -4.69 7.00 22.09
N LEU A 138 -4.89 5.87 21.40
CA LEU A 138 -6.10 5.63 20.63
C LEU A 138 -7.30 5.32 21.54
N ALA A 139 -7.11 4.73 22.73
CA ALA A 139 -8.19 4.53 23.68
C ALA A 139 -8.74 5.86 24.24
N GLU A 140 -7.88 6.88 24.35
CA GLU A 140 -8.29 8.24 24.70
C GLU A 140 -9.06 8.90 23.56
N ALA A 141 -8.57 8.77 22.33
CA ALA A 141 -9.23 9.32 21.13
C ALA A 141 -10.54 8.59 20.78
N PHE A 142 -10.64 7.29 21.06
CA PHE A 142 -11.77 6.43 20.77
C PHE A 142 -12.30 5.72 22.03
N PRO A 143 -13.05 6.42 22.91
CA PRO A 143 -13.53 5.86 24.19
C PRO A 143 -14.43 4.63 24.04
N ASN A 144 -15.12 4.50 22.90
CA ASN A 144 -15.96 3.36 22.56
C ASN A 144 -15.19 2.15 22.02
N ARG A 145 -13.84 2.25 21.94
CA ARG A 145 -12.94 1.21 21.40
C ARG A 145 -13.23 0.83 19.93
N MET A 146 -13.87 1.69 19.17
CA MET A 146 -14.10 1.52 17.74
C MET A 146 -13.34 2.61 16.97
N VAL A 147 -12.42 2.19 16.13
CA VAL A 147 -11.56 3.07 15.33
C VAL A 147 -12.16 3.17 13.93
N GLU A 148 -12.42 4.39 13.49
CA GLU A 148 -12.77 4.66 12.10
C GLU A 148 -11.48 4.87 11.30
N GLU A 149 -11.09 3.85 10.55
CA GLU A 149 -9.92 3.89 9.67
C GLU A 149 -10.29 4.52 8.33
N HIS A 150 -9.53 5.53 7.94
CA HIS A 150 -9.66 6.19 6.64
C HIS A 150 -8.48 5.84 5.77
N TYR A 151 -8.76 5.46 4.53
CA TYR A 151 -7.78 5.05 3.54
C TYR A 151 -7.99 5.75 2.21
N VAL A 152 -6.93 5.83 1.42
CA VAL A 152 -6.98 6.24 0.02
C VAL A 152 -6.30 5.17 -0.83
N VAL A 153 -7.04 4.60 -1.78
CA VAL A 153 -6.43 3.76 -2.81
C VAL A 153 -5.85 4.67 -3.89
N SER A 154 -4.53 4.64 -4.03
CA SER A 154 -3.81 5.27 -5.14
C SER A 154 -3.71 4.25 -6.28
N LEU A 155 -4.38 4.51 -7.40
CA LEU A 155 -4.51 3.61 -8.54
C LEU A 155 -3.90 4.25 -9.78
N ALA A 156 -3.11 3.47 -10.55
CA ALA A 156 -2.67 3.81 -11.89
C ALA A 156 -3.05 2.68 -12.85
N VAL A 157 -3.72 3.01 -13.94
CA VAL A 157 -4.20 2.04 -14.95
C VAL A 157 -3.72 2.44 -16.33
N ALA A 158 -3.12 1.49 -17.04
CA ALA A 158 -2.78 1.60 -18.46
C ALA A 158 -3.50 0.52 -19.25
N THR A 159 -3.92 0.84 -20.48
CA THR A 159 -4.53 -0.11 -21.42
C THR A 159 -3.50 -0.48 -22.49
N ARG A 160 -3.40 -1.77 -22.78
CA ARG A 160 -2.54 -2.29 -23.85
C ARG A 160 -3.16 -2.03 -25.22
#